data_160e3ba5213903b40f010dbfec00ada6
#
_entry.id   160e3ba5213903b40f010dbfec00ada6
#
_cell.length_a   1.000
_cell.length_b   1.000
_cell.length_c   1.000
_cell.angle_alpha   90.00
_cell.angle_beta   90.00
_cell.angle_gamma   90.00
#
_symmetry.space_group_name_H-M   'P 1'
#
loop_
_entity.id
_entity.type
_entity.pdbx_description
1 polymer ?
#
loop_
_entity_poly.entity_id
_entity_poly.type
_entity_poly.pdbx_seq_one_letter_code
_entity_poly.pdbx_strand_id
1 'polypeptide(L)'
;MASDHAAGPSAVRIFYRIYYAEWIETLAHAPSAPASAPAAALPEPRAAQPLPAPAELAALHAGLDDWFGSNARELPWRAPECTPWGVLVSEVMLQQTPVVRVLPVWEEWLSRWPAPSDLASEPAGEAVRSWGRLGYPRRALRLHAAAVAILDGHNGAVPADYTELLELPGVGSYTAAAVAAFAFGRRETVVDTNIRRVHARLVLGSALPSQALTSAEMRLAAALLPADPGASVRWNASVMELGATVCTARAPKCGQCPVRESCAWLAAGEPPPTYTPKGQAWHGTDRQVRGAVLAVLRIAQDPVAPELFYRAPADLGFEPQGIGIPLAALHRLNAAPEQLERALAGLLGDGLAELHLGGLRLPA
;
A
#
# COMPACT_ATOMS: atom_id res chain seq x y z
N MET A 1 3.37 -61.69 25.92
CA MET A 1 2.77 -61.79 24.59
C MET A 1 2.31 -60.41 24.22
N ALA A 2 3.12 -59.75 23.44
CA ALA A 2 2.84 -58.44 22.89
C ALA A 2 2.07 -58.59 21.60
N SER A 3 1.09 -57.73 21.37
CA SER A 3 0.51 -57.56 20.04
C SER A 3 0.56 -56.05 19.68
N ASP A 4 1.55 -55.76 18.87
CA ASP A 4 1.68 -54.55 18.07
C ASP A 4 0.49 -54.39 17.14
N HIS A 5 -0.17 -53.24 17.17
CA HIS A 5 -1.01 -52.78 16.08
C HIS A 5 -0.42 -51.49 15.54
N ALA A 6 0.50 -51.63 14.61
CA ALA A 6 0.95 -50.56 13.74
C ALA A 6 -0.12 -50.25 12.69
N ALA A 7 -0.79 -49.10 12.83
CA ALA A 7 -1.64 -48.54 11.76
C ALA A 7 -0.73 -47.95 10.68
N GLY A 8 -0.82 -48.47 9.45
CA GLY A 8 0.05 -48.17 8.33
C GLY A 8 -0.19 -46.80 7.68
N PRO A 9 0.82 -46.25 7.08
CA PRO A 9 0.82 -44.89 6.49
C PRO A 9 0.29 -44.77 5.05
N SER A 10 -0.67 -45.62 4.64
CA SER A 10 -1.03 -45.75 3.22
C SER A 10 -2.20 -44.89 2.73
N ALA A 11 -3.16 -44.53 3.59
CA ALA A 11 -4.35 -43.78 3.17
C ALA A 11 -4.06 -42.29 2.95
N VAL A 12 -3.22 -41.67 3.80
CA VAL A 12 -2.82 -40.23 3.71
C VAL A 12 -1.93 -40.00 2.49
N ARG A 13 -1.03 -40.94 2.16
CA ARG A 13 -0.15 -40.81 0.98
C ARG A 13 -0.88 -40.95 -0.36
N ILE A 14 -1.96 -41.73 -0.44
CA ILE A 14 -2.75 -41.92 -1.67
C ILE A 14 -3.63 -40.69 -1.92
N PHE A 15 -4.22 -40.09 -0.88
CA PHE A 15 -4.98 -38.85 -0.99
C PHE A 15 -4.13 -37.68 -1.43
N TYR A 16 -2.91 -37.55 -0.92
CA TYR A 16 -1.94 -36.50 -1.30
C TYR A 16 -1.53 -36.63 -2.78
N ARG A 17 -1.40 -37.83 -3.33
CA ARG A 17 -0.87 -38.02 -4.68
C ARG A 17 -1.93 -37.78 -5.77
N ILE A 18 -3.20 -38.04 -5.50
CA ILE A 18 -4.29 -37.86 -6.48
C ILE A 18 -4.78 -36.40 -6.48
N TYR A 19 -5.05 -35.81 -5.33
CA TYR A 19 -5.52 -34.44 -5.25
C TYR A 19 -4.43 -33.37 -5.56
N TYR A 20 -3.18 -33.67 -5.23
CA TYR A 20 -2.06 -32.76 -5.46
C TYR A 20 -1.65 -32.70 -6.95
N ALA A 21 -1.71 -33.79 -7.67
CA ALA A 21 -1.46 -33.85 -9.11
C ALA A 21 -2.57 -33.12 -9.90
N GLU A 22 -3.85 -33.38 -9.57
CA GLU A 22 -4.98 -32.68 -10.20
C GLU A 22 -5.00 -31.18 -9.87
N TRP A 23 -4.58 -30.78 -8.67
CA TRP A 23 -4.53 -29.39 -8.26
C TRP A 23 -3.45 -28.58 -8.98
N ILE A 24 -2.26 -29.16 -9.19
CA ILE A 24 -1.17 -28.55 -9.98
C ILE A 24 -1.55 -28.45 -11.46
N GLU A 25 -2.22 -29.45 -12.03
CA GLU A 25 -2.68 -29.41 -13.42
C GLU A 25 -3.79 -28.36 -13.62
N THR A 26 -4.67 -28.17 -12.64
CA THR A 26 -5.73 -27.15 -12.69
C THR A 26 -5.14 -25.72 -12.66
N LEU A 27 -4.04 -25.50 -11.92
CA LEU A 27 -3.35 -24.20 -11.88
C LEU A 27 -2.61 -23.86 -13.19
N ALA A 28 -2.16 -24.88 -13.93
CA ALA A 28 -1.46 -24.69 -15.21
C ALA A 28 -2.42 -24.33 -16.36
N HIS A 29 -3.72 -24.52 -16.20
CA HIS A 29 -4.74 -24.32 -17.25
C HIS A 29 -5.77 -23.23 -16.92
N ALA A 30 -5.49 -22.31 -15.99
CA ALA A 30 -6.38 -21.19 -15.73
C ALA A 30 -6.53 -20.30 -16.99
N PRO A 31 -7.75 -20.07 -17.48
CA PRO A 31 -7.94 -19.24 -18.68
C PRO A 31 -7.53 -17.78 -18.40
N SER A 32 -6.83 -17.19 -19.36
CA SER A 32 -6.51 -15.77 -19.38
C SER A 32 -7.78 -14.91 -19.28
N ALA A 33 -7.73 -13.85 -18.50
CA ALA A 33 -8.84 -12.93 -18.27
C ALA A 33 -9.41 -12.40 -19.60
N PRO A 34 -10.75 -12.24 -19.71
CA PRO A 34 -11.38 -11.73 -20.93
C PRO A 34 -10.93 -10.27 -21.20
N ALA A 35 -10.72 -9.97 -22.49
CA ALA A 35 -10.36 -8.67 -22.97
C ALA A 35 -11.36 -7.60 -22.51
N SER A 36 -10.86 -6.45 -22.08
CA SER A 36 -11.64 -5.30 -21.60
C SER A 36 -12.56 -4.75 -22.70
N ALA A 37 -13.80 -4.44 -22.29
CA ALA A 37 -14.78 -3.76 -23.13
C ALA A 37 -14.28 -2.38 -23.60
N PRO A 38 -14.75 -1.87 -24.77
CA PRO A 38 -14.29 -0.60 -25.31
C PRO A 38 -14.59 0.57 -24.34
N ALA A 39 -13.59 1.40 -24.14
CA ALA A 39 -13.68 2.60 -23.31
C ALA A 39 -14.71 3.58 -23.89
N ALA A 40 -15.67 4.00 -23.05
CA ALA A 40 -16.55 5.10 -23.38
C ALA A 40 -15.71 6.37 -23.68
N ALA A 41 -16.10 7.13 -24.69
CA ALA A 41 -15.44 8.36 -25.10
C ALA A 41 -15.25 9.30 -23.89
N LEU A 42 -14.02 9.71 -23.65
CA LEU A 42 -13.69 10.69 -22.61
C LEU A 42 -14.32 12.04 -22.99
N PRO A 43 -14.91 12.76 -22.02
CA PRO A 43 -15.36 14.12 -22.25
C PRO A 43 -14.16 14.99 -22.67
N GLU A 44 -14.40 15.92 -23.59
CA GLU A 44 -13.38 16.84 -24.11
C GLU A 44 -12.64 17.56 -22.94
N PRO A 45 -11.31 17.77 -23.06
CA PRO A 45 -10.56 18.46 -22.04
C PRO A 45 -11.09 19.91 -21.93
N ARG A 46 -11.59 20.27 -20.75
CA ARG A 46 -11.86 21.66 -20.40
C ARG A 46 -10.63 22.51 -20.75
N ALA A 47 -10.85 23.65 -21.39
CA ALA A 47 -9.77 24.59 -21.72
C ALA A 47 -8.87 24.80 -20.48
N ALA A 48 -7.55 24.71 -20.69
CA ALA A 48 -6.58 24.84 -19.62
C ALA A 48 -6.81 26.17 -18.90
N GLN A 49 -7.16 26.12 -17.62
CA GLN A 49 -7.26 27.35 -16.82
C GLN A 49 -5.85 27.96 -16.72
N PRO A 50 -5.71 29.29 -16.82
CA PRO A 50 -4.42 29.94 -16.66
C PRO A 50 -3.84 29.64 -15.28
N LEU A 51 -2.53 29.48 -15.23
CA LEU A 51 -1.81 29.38 -13.95
C LEU A 51 -1.99 30.67 -13.15
N PRO A 52 -1.96 30.63 -11.81
CA PRO A 52 -1.91 31.83 -10.97
C PRO A 52 -0.81 32.76 -11.44
N ALA A 53 -1.06 34.08 -11.40
CA ALA A 53 -0.04 35.05 -11.69
C ALA A 53 1.17 34.92 -10.73
N PRO A 54 2.38 35.31 -11.09
CA PRO A 54 3.56 35.11 -10.24
C PRO A 54 3.41 35.68 -8.81
N ALA A 55 2.77 36.81 -8.64
CA ALA A 55 2.50 37.40 -7.31
C ALA A 55 1.50 36.59 -6.51
N GLU A 56 0.47 36.06 -7.16
CA GLU A 56 -0.54 35.19 -6.54
C GLU A 56 0.09 33.84 -6.14
N LEU A 57 0.91 33.26 -7.01
CA LEU A 57 1.64 32.03 -6.71
C LEU A 57 2.59 32.22 -5.52
N ALA A 58 3.29 33.34 -5.43
CA ALA A 58 4.15 33.67 -4.29
C ALA A 58 3.32 33.79 -2.98
N ALA A 59 2.14 34.41 -3.05
CA ALA A 59 1.24 34.50 -1.90
C ALA A 59 0.70 33.12 -1.46
N LEU A 60 0.38 32.22 -2.41
CA LEU A 60 0.00 30.83 -2.11
C LEU A 60 1.13 30.06 -1.41
N HIS A 61 2.38 30.22 -1.90
CA HIS A 61 3.54 29.60 -1.28
C HIS A 61 3.73 30.08 0.16
N ALA A 62 3.72 31.39 0.39
CA ALA A 62 3.89 31.96 1.72
C ALA A 62 2.78 31.56 2.69
N GLY A 63 1.50 31.68 2.27
CA GLY A 63 0.36 31.34 3.13
C GLY A 63 0.29 29.86 3.52
N LEU A 64 0.67 28.96 2.62
CA LEU A 64 0.74 27.53 2.92
C LEU A 64 1.93 27.18 3.80
N ASP A 65 3.08 27.83 3.62
CA ASP A 65 4.26 27.61 4.41
C ASP A 65 4.06 28.04 5.87
N ASP A 66 3.52 29.26 6.09
CA ASP A 66 3.18 29.78 7.42
C ASP A 66 2.16 28.89 8.13
N TRP A 67 1.10 28.48 7.40
CA TRP A 67 0.10 27.57 7.95
C TRP A 67 0.69 26.23 8.33
N PHE A 68 1.53 25.65 7.48
CA PHE A 68 2.17 24.36 7.73
C PHE A 68 3.06 24.41 8.97
N GLY A 69 3.84 25.49 9.13
CA GLY A 69 4.68 25.71 10.31
C GLY A 69 3.90 25.66 11.64
N SER A 70 2.62 26.09 11.62
CA SER A 70 1.79 26.18 12.83
C SER A 70 0.80 25.03 13.02
N ASN A 71 0.50 24.25 11.95
CA ASN A 71 -0.60 23.28 11.96
C ASN A 71 -0.20 21.87 11.49
N ALA A 72 1.06 21.67 11.07
CA ALA A 72 1.51 20.36 10.62
C ALA A 72 1.43 19.34 11.76
N ARG A 73 0.97 18.13 11.44
CA ARG A 73 1.03 17.01 12.37
C ARG A 73 2.49 16.63 12.63
N GLU A 74 2.79 16.35 13.86
CA GLU A 74 4.07 15.74 14.25
C GLU A 74 4.06 14.27 13.83
N LEU A 75 4.82 13.96 12.78
CA LEU A 75 4.94 12.61 12.24
C LEU A 75 6.42 12.20 12.29
N PRO A 76 6.77 11.03 12.86
CA PRO A 76 8.16 10.67 13.12
C PRO A 76 8.99 10.57 11.82
N TRP A 77 8.38 10.24 10.69
CA TRP A 77 9.06 10.25 9.39
C TRP A 77 9.31 11.64 8.79
N ARG A 78 8.86 12.72 9.46
CA ARG A 78 9.18 14.13 9.15
C ARG A 78 10.22 14.71 10.09
N ALA A 79 10.58 13.99 11.14
CA ALA A 79 11.57 14.46 12.10
C ALA A 79 12.96 14.54 11.45
N PRO A 80 13.78 15.54 11.79
CA PRO A 80 15.11 15.73 11.18
C PRO A 80 16.04 14.52 11.32
N GLU A 81 15.86 13.74 12.37
CA GLU A 81 16.63 12.52 12.67
C GLU A 81 16.13 11.28 11.91
N CYS A 82 15.00 11.36 11.22
CA CYS A 82 14.49 10.24 10.44
C CYS A 82 15.41 9.94 9.26
N THR A 83 15.86 8.69 9.18
CA THR A 83 16.73 8.25 8.09
C THR A 83 16.00 8.19 6.75
N PRO A 84 16.70 8.26 5.60
CA PRO A 84 16.08 8.04 4.29
C PRO A 84 15.37 6.69 4.17
N TRP A 85 15.85 5.66 4.87
CA TRP A 85 15.17 4.38 5.00
C TRP A 85 13.82 4.52 5.70
N GLY A 86 13.77 5.21 6.83
CA GLY A 86 12.53 5.47 7.55
C GLY A 86 11.50 6.23 6.70
N VAL A 87 11.95 7.19 5.89
CA VAL A 87 11.09 7.91 4.95
C VAL A 87 10.57 6.95 3.87
N LEU A 88 11.43 6.13 3.24
CA LEU A 88 11.01 5.15 2.23
C LEU A 88 9.98 4.16 2.79
N VAL A 89 10.22 3.62 3.99
CA VAL A 89 9.29 2.72 4.68
C VAL A 89 7.94 3.39 4.89
N SER A 90 7.92 4.64 5.37
CA SER A 90 6.68 5.38 5.60
C SER A 90 5.90 5.60 4.30
N GLU A 91 6.58 6.01 3.21
CA GLU A 91 5.96 6.26 1.91
C GLU A 91 5.33 4.99 1.30
N VAL A 92 5.97 3.83 1.49
CA VAL A 92 5.40 2.54 1.06
C VAL A 92 4.22 2.14 1.95
N MET A 93 4.31 2.32 3.27
CA MET A 93 3.24 1.96 4.21
C MET A 93 2.00 2.85 4.05
N LEU A 94 2.19 4.14 3.75
CA LEU A 94 1.12 5.13 3.61
C LEU A 94 0.31 4.99 2.31
N GLN A 95 0.78 4.22 1.32
CA GLN A 95 0.01 3.97 0.10
C GLN A 95 -1.38 3.39 0.46
N GLN A 96 -2.44 4.18 0.26
CA GLN A 96 -3.84 3.81 0.55
C GLN A 96 -4.11 3.34 2.00
N THR A 97 -3.24 3.69 2.95
CA THR A 97 -3.39 3.32 4.36
C THR A 97 -3.36 4.57 5.23
N PRO A 98 -4.35 4.80 6.11
CA PRO A 98 -4.37 5.95 7.01
C PRO A 98 -3.19 5.97 7.99
N VAL A 99 -2.68 7.17 8.30
CA VAL A 99 -1.58 7.42 9.25
C VAL A 99 -1.76 6.68 10.59
N VAL A 100 -2.96 6.74 11.18
CA VAL A 100 -3.27 6.11 12.47
C VAL A 100 -3.01 4.59 12.48
N ARG A 101 -3.09 3.94 11.33
CA ARG A 101 -2.78 2.50 11.19
C ARG A 101 -1.32 2.24 10.88
N VAL A 102 -0.68 3.18 10.18
CA VAL A 102 0.72 3.06 9.78
C VAL A 102 1.66 3.33 10.94
N LEU A 103 1.40 4.38 11.74
CA LEU A 103 2.31 4.85 12.76
C LEU A 103 2.82 3.74 13.69
N PRO A 104 1.99 2.95 14.38
CA PRO A 104 2.49 1.93 15.31
C PRO A 104 3.26 0.80 14.59
N VAL A 105 2.90 0.48 13.33
CA VAL A 105 3.61 -0.56 12.57
C VAL A 105 4.95 -0.04 12.05
N TRP A 106 5.04 1.23 11.68
CA TRP A 106 6.28 1.88 11.26
C TRP A 106 7.29 1.96 12.41
N GLU A 107 6.84 2.33 13.61
CA GLU A 107 7.67 2.37 14.82
C GLU A 107 8.23 0.99 15.16
N GLU A 108 7.40 -0.05 15.16
CA GLU A 108 7.83 -1.44 15.38
C GLU A 108 8.80 -1.90 14.29
N TRP A 109 8.52 -1.56 13.02
CA TRP A 109 9.35 -1.93 11.87
C TRP A 109 10.74 -1.32 11.96
N LEU A 110 10.85 -0.02 12.24
CA LEU A 110 12.14 0.66 12.35
C LEU A 110 12.89 0.31 13.64
N SER A 111 12.20 -0.07 14.70
CA SER A 111 12.84 -0.63 15.88
C SER A 111 13.50 -1.98 15.59
N ARG A 112 12.87 -2.82 14.75
CA ARG A 112 13.39 -4.14 14.38
C ARG A 112 14.43 -4.04 13.26
N TRP A 113 14.20 -3.18 12.28
CA TRP A 113 15.02 -3.02 11.08
C TRP A 113 15.35 -1.55 10.82
N PRO A 114 16.28 -0.96 11.57
CA PRO A 114 16.65 0.45 11.46
C PRO A 114 17.37 0.80 10.15
N ALA A 115 17.93 -0.18 9.44
CA ALA A 115 18.59 -0.02 8.15
C ALA A 115 18.10 -1.04 7.10
N PRO A 116 18.27 -0.78 5.80
CA PRO A 116 17.94 -1.73 4.74
C PRO A 116 18.60 -3.09 4.92
N SER A 117 19.87 -3.12 5.35
CA SER A 117 20.64 -4.35 5.59
C SER A 117 19.98 -5.28 6.61
N ASP A 118 19.33 -4.72 7.62
CA ASP A 118 18.69 -5.51 8.68
C ASP A 118 17.50 -6.27 8.10
N LEU A 119 16.66 -5.60 7.30
CA LEU A 119 15.53 -6.24 6.63
C LEU A 119 15.98 -7.21 5.54
N ALA A 120 17.01 -6.84 4.76
CA ALA A 120 17.53 -7.67 3.67
C ALA A 120 18.11 -9.01 4.16
N SER A 121 18.57 -9.07 5.41
CA SER A 121 19.11 -10.29 6.02
C SER A 121 18.04 -11.26 6.54
N GLU A 122 16.81 -10.82 6.64
CA GLU A 122 15.68 -11.62 7.11
C GLU A 122 14.99 -12.37 5.96
N PRO A 123 14.32 -13.49 6.25
CA PRO A 123 13.38 -14.09 5.30
C PRO A 123 12.29 -13.09 4.88
N ALA A 124 11.90 -13.12 3.60
CA ALA A 124 10.85 -12.22 3.09
C ALA A 124 9.51 -12.36 3.85
N GLY A 125 9.25 -13.55 4.40
CA GLY A 125 8.08 -13.82 5.24
C GLY A 125 8.03 -12.97 6.52
N GLU A 126 9.17 -12.59 7.08
CA GLU A 126 9.22 -11.74 8.27
C GLU A 126 8.72 -10.32 7.97
N ALA A 127 9.01 -9.79 6.79
CA ALA A 127 8.40 -8.56 6.31
C ALA A 127 6.87 -8.68 6.22
N VAL A 128 6.35 -9.81 5.68
CA VAL A 128 4.91 -10.07 5.61
C VAL A 128 4.30 -10.26 7.00
N ARG A 129 5.01 -10.89 7.93
CA ARG A 129 4.60 -11.08 9.32
C ARG A 129 4.43 -9.74 10.03
N SER A 130 5.46 -8.90 10.02
CA SER A 130 5.48 -7.59 10.68
C SER A 130 4.61 -6.54 9.97
N TRP A 131 4.22 -6.76 8.69
CA TRP A 131 3.27 -5.90 8.00
C TRP A 131 1.87 -5.92 8.65
N GLY A 132 1.55 -6.96 9.37
CA GLY A 132 0.33 -7.08 10.12
C GLY A 132 -0.92 -6.81 9.28
N ARG A 133 -1.77 -5.90 9.76
CA ARG A 133 -3.09 -5.61 9.17
C ARG A 133 -3.12 -4.34 8.29
N LEU A 134 -1.98 -3.86 7.79
CA LEU A 134 -1.94 -2.64 6.95
C LEU A 134 -2.72 -2.78 5.63
N GLY A 135 -2.91 -4.01 5.16
CA GLY A 135 -3.52 -4.29 3.85
C GLY A 135 -2.49 -4.26 2.72
N TYR A 136 -2.89 -4.77 1.55
CA TYR A 136 -2.01 -4.87 0.38
C TYR A 136 -0.63 -5.48 0.70
N PRO A 137 -0.57 -6.72 1.24
CA PRO A 137 0.64 -7.30 1.84
C PRO A 137 1.81 -7.49 0.85
N ARG A 138 1.55 -7.48 -0.47
CA ARG A 138 2.62 -7.47 -1.49
C ARG A 138 3.57 -6.28 -1.36
N ARG A 139 3.14 -5.19 -0.70
CA ARG A 139 4.03 -4.05 -0.42
C ARG A 139 5.15 -4.43 0.54
N ALA A 140 4.89 -5.32 1.49
CA ALA A 140 5.92 -5.84 2.39
C ALA A 140 7.01 -6.60 1.61
N LEU A 141 6.62 -7.49 0.69
CA LEU A 141 7.55 -8.20 -0.17
C LEU A 141 8.37 -7.25 -1.07
N ARG A 142 7.71 -6.22 -1.62
CA ARG A 142 8.39 -5.22 -2.45
C ARG A 142 9.37 -4.39 -1.63
N LEU A 143 9.01 -4.03 -0.40
CA LEU A 143 9.92 -3.30 0.50
C LEU A 143 11.11 -4.16 0.92
N HIS A 144 10.90 -5.45 1.17
CA HIS A 144 11.99 -6.40 1.40
C HIS A 144 12.91 -6.51 0.17
N ALA A 145 12.34 -6.69 -1.02
CA ALA A 145 13.12 -6.74 -2.26
C ALA A 145 13.86 -5.40 -2.53
N ALA A 146 13.27 -4.25 -2.19
CA ALA A 146 13.96 -2.97 -2.26
C ALA A 146 15.13 -2.89 -1.27
N ALA A 147 14.98 -3.42 -0.05
CA ALA A 147 16.07 -3.49 0.92
C ALA A 147 17.24 -4.33 0.42
N VAL A 148 16.97 -5.48 -0.20
CA VAL A 148 17.98 -6.33 -0.85
C VAL A 148 18.67 -5.56 -1.99
N ALA A 149 17.90 -4.91 -2.88
CA ALA A 149 18.47 -4.14 -3.98
C ALA A 149 19.32 -2.95 -3.50
N ILE A 150 18.92 -2.28 -2.40
CA ILE A 150 19.70 -1.21 -1.77
C ILE A 150 21.01 -1.75 -1.19
N LEU A 151 20.99 -2.93 -0.56
CA LEU A 151 22.20 -3.56 -0.04
C LEU A 151 23.18 -3.92 -1.16
N ASP A 152 22.68 -4.57 -2.22
CA ASP A 152 23.50 -5.10 -3.30
C ASP A 152 24.00 -4.02 -4.26
N GLY A 153 23.16 -3.04 -4.60
CA GLY A 153 23.45 -2.03 -5.64
C GLY A 153 23.91 -0.68 -5.12
N HIS A 154 23.60 -0.35 -3.83
CA HIS A 154 23.80 0.99 -3.28
C HIS A 154 24.54 0.99 -1.93
N ASN A 155 25.35 -0.05 -1.65
CA ASN A 155 26.14 -0.18 -0.43
C ASN A 155 25.31 -0.03 0.87
N GLY A 156 24.05 -0.46 0.85
CA GLY A 156 23.14 -0.38 2.00
C GLY A 156 22.56 1.01 2.26
N ALA A 157 22.84 2.01 1.45
CA ALA A 157 22.28 3.37 1.56
C ALA A 157 21.17 3.60 0.54
N VAL A 158 20.03 4.14 0.97
CA VAL A 158 18.94 4.54 0.05
C VAL A 158 19.48 5.56 -0.95
N PRO A 159 19.34 5.36 -2.27
CA PRO A 159 19.83 6.31 -3.26
C PRO A 159 19.07 7.65 -3.19
N ALA A 160 19.75 8.75 -3.51
CA ALA A 160 19.18 10.10 -3.46
C ALA A 160 18.64 10.59 -4.81
N ASP A 161 18.99 9.91 -5.89
CA ASP A 161 18.57 10.27 -7.24
C ASP A 161 17.22 9.64 -7.58
N TYR A 162 16.35 10.45 -8.22
CA TYR A 162 15.02 10.00 -8.62
C TYR A 162 15.04 8.77 -9.54
N THR A 163 15.99 8.73 -10.48
CA THR A 163 16.11 7.65 -11.46
C THR A 163 16.54 6.36 -10.79
N GLU A 164 17.54 6.45 -9.90
CA GLU A 164 18.01 5.29 -9.11
C GLU A 164 16.90 4.76 -8.18
N LEU A 165 16.12 5.67 -7.56
CA LEU A 165 14.98 5.28 -6.74
C LEU A 165 13.91 4.55 -7.55
N LEU A 166 13.66 4.91 -8.80
CA LEU A 166 12.71 4.23 -9.68
C LEU A 166 13.11 2.79 -10.03
N GLU A 167 14.39 2.47 -9.97
CA GLU A 167 14.90 1.12 -10.24
C GLU A 167 14.65 0.16 -9.07
N LEU A 168 14.36 0.69 -7.88
CA LEU A 168 14.09 -0.14 -6.70
C LEU A 168 12.75 -0.88 -6.82
N PRO A 169 12.70 -2.18 -6.45
CA PRO A 169 11.48 -2.97 -6.49
C PRO A 169 10.32 -2.32 -5.71
N GLY A 170 9.20 -2.07 -6.40
CA GLY A 170 7.99 -1.51 -5.78
C GLY A 170 8.00 -0.01 -5.57
N VAL A 171 9.06 0.69 -5.97
CA VAL A 171 9.14 2.14 -5.97
C VAL A 171 8.64 2.66 -7.33
N GLY A 172 7.51 3.35 -7.31
CA GLY A 172 6.95 4.03 -8.50
C GLY A 172 7.29 5.52 -8.50
N SER A 173 6.86 6.23 -9.54
CA SER A 173 7.14 7.66 -9.73
C SER A 173 6.78 8.54 -8.53
N TYR A 174 5.64 8.27 -7.88
CA TYR A 174 5.26 8.96 -6.65
C TYR A 174 6.27 8.72 -5.53
N THR A 175 6.56 7.45 -5.21
CA THR A 175 7.44 7.10 -4.09
C THR A 175 8.87 7.60 -4.34
N ALA A 176 9.37 7.49 -5.57
CA ALA A 176 10.69 8.04 -5.93
C ALA A 176 10.75 9.56 -5.72
N ALA A 177 9.75 10.31 -6.20
CA ALA A 177 9.68 11.76 -6.02
C ALA A 177 9.55 12.14 -4.53
N ALA A 178 8.72 11.42 -3.76
CA ALA A 178 8.50 11.69 -2.35
C ALA A 178 9.78 11.42 -1.52
N VAL A 179 10.47 10.31 -1.77
CA VAL A 179 11.73 9.99 -1.07
C VAL A 179 12.84 10.99 -1.45
N ALA A 180 13.02 11.29 -2.75
CA ALA A 180 14.00 12.28 -3.18
C ALA A 180 13.74 13.66 -2.57
N ALA A 181 12.47 14.09 -2.48
CA ALA A 181 12.08 15.35 -1.87
C ALA A 181 12.24 15.32 -0.34
N PHE A 182 11.58 14.40 0.34
CA PHE A 182 11.44 14.44 1.80
C PHE A 182 12.66 13.92 2.56
N ALA A 183 13.41 12.97 1.99
CA ALA A 183 14.62 12.45 2.63
C ALA A 183 15.90 13.20 2.21
N PHE A 184 15.93 13.73 0.99
CA PHE A 184 17.17 14.30 0.44
C PHE A 184 17.06 15.77 0.04
N GLY A 185 15.92 16.41 0.27
CA GLY A 185 15.73 17.82 -0.01
C GLY A 185 15.74 18.17 -1.51
N ARG A 186 15.51 17.19 -2.39
CA ARG A 186 15.54 17.40 -3.83
C ARG A 186 14.26 18.09 -4.30
N ARG A 187 14.40 18.93 -5.35
CA ARG A 187 13.26 19.57 -5.99
C ARG A 187 12.55 18.56 -6.90
N GLU A 188 11.59 17.85 -6.36
CA GLU A 188 10.79 16.86 -7.10
C GLU A 188 9.30 17.19 -7.06
N THR A 189 8.59 16.82 -8.12
CA THR A 189 7.15 17.03 -8.21
C THR A 189 6.42 15.86 -7.57
N VAL A 190 6.00 16.01 -6.32
CA VAL A 190 5.26 14.98 -5.58
C VAL A 190 3.77 15.15 -5.81
N VAL A 191 3.09 14.09 -6.28
CA VAL A 191 1.67 14.16 -6.62
C VAL A 191 0.92 12.93 -6.10
N ASP A 192 0.35 13.06 -4.90
CA ASP A 192 -0.55 12.08 -4.29
C ASP A 192 -2.03 12.46 -4.51
N THR A 193 -2.94 11.66 -3.97
CA THR A 193 -4.39 11.93 -4.06
C THR A 193 -4.82 13.19 -3.31
N ASN A 194 -4.09 13.61 -2.26
CA ASN A 194 -4.37 14.82 -1.50
C ASN A 194 -3.94 16.05 -2.29
N ILE A 195 -2.71 16.06 -2.79
CA ILE A 195 -2.16 17.12 -3.63
C ILE A 195 -3.03 17.32 -4.88
N ARG A 196 -3.37 16.24 -5.59
CA ARG A 196 -4.26 16.29 -6.75
C ARG A 196 -5.61 16.96 -6.44
N ARG A 197 -6.21 16.61 -5.31
CA ARG A 197 -7.49 17.18 -4.88
C ARG A 197 -7.37 18.68 -4.55
N VAL A 198 -6.30 19.06 -3.85
CA VAL A 198 -6.03 20.47 -3.53
C VAL A 198 -5.83 21.26 -4.83
N HIS A 199 -5.01 20.81 -5.75
CA HIS A 199 -4.79 21.47 -7.04
C HIS A 199 -6.06 21.54 -7.88
N ALA A 200 -6.88 20.50 -7.89
CA ALA A 200 -8.16 20.49 -8.60
C ALA A 200 -9.11 21.57 -8.06
N ARG A 201 -9.19 21.73 -6.75
CA ARG A 201 -10.05 22.76 -6.12
C ARG A 201 -9.45 24.14 -6.20
N LEU A 202 -8.20 24.26 -5.80
CA LEU A 202 -7.51 25.57 -5.68
C LEU A 202 -7.36 26.25 -7.04
N VAL A 203 -6.94 25.51 -8.07
CA VAL A 203 -6.58 26.06 -9.37
C VAL A 203 -7.60 25.74 -10.46
N LEU A 204 -8.09 24.51 -10.55
CA LEU A 204 -8.97 24.08 -11.65
C LEU A 204 -10.46 24.31 -11.36
N GLY A 205 -10.85 24.75 -10.18
CA GLY A 205 -12.25 24.97 -9.82
C GLY A 205 -13.10 23.69 -9.81
N SER A 206 -12.49 22.52 -9.68
CA SER A 206 -13.16 21.22 -9.73
C SER A 206 -13.17 20.56 -8.35
N ALA A 207 -14.31 19.97 -7.94
CA ALA A 207 -14.46 19.31 -6.64
C ALA A 207 -13.49 18.13 -6.44
N LEU A 208 -13.23 17.38 -7.51
CA LEU A 208 -12.32 16.23 -7.54
C LEU A 208 -11.36 16.31 -8.73
N PRO A 209 -10.15 15.73 -8.61
CA PRO A 209 -9.24 15.53 -9.74
C PRO A 209 -9.79 14.50 -10.73
N SER A 210 -9.13 14.25 -11.84
CA SER A 210 -9.45 13.17 -12.78
C SER A 210 -9.45 11.79 -12.07
N GLN A 211 -10.13 10.78 -12.63
CA GLN A 211 -10.17 9.45 -12.00
C GLN A 211 -8.77 8.80 -11.91
N ALA A 212 -7.95 8.98 -12.95
CA ALA A 212 -6.54 8.60 -12.96
C ALA A 212 -5.65 9.85 -13.03
N LEU A 213 -4.41 9.74 -12.58
CA LEU A 213 -3.40 10.79 -12.73
C LEU A 213 -3.14 11.05 -14.21
N THR A 214 -3.23 12.31 -14.62
CA THR A 214 -3.02 12.74 -16.00
C THR A 214 -1.72 13.52 -16.17
N SER A 215 -1.18 13.57 -17.41
CA SER A 215 -0.03 14.40 -17.73
C SER A 215 -0.31 15.90 -17.51
N ALA A 216 -1.58 16.33 -17.65
CA ALA A 216 -1.98 17.72 -17.37
C ALA A 216 -1.88 18.05 -15.87
N GLU A 217 -2.31 17.13 -14.99
CA GLU A 217 -2.18 17.30 -13.55
C GLU A 217 -0.71 17.31 -13.11
N MET A 218 0.15 16.48 -13.73
CA MET A 218 1.59 16.50 -13.47
C MET A 218 2.22 17.82 -13.90
N ARG A 219 1.87 18.33 -15.09
CA ARG A 219 2.38 19.66 -15.56
C ARG A 219 1.90 20.79 -14.66
N LEU A 220 0.65 20.76 -14.22
CA LEU A 220 0.13 21.74 -13.26
C LEU A 220 0.93 21.69 -11.95
N ALA A 221 1.12 20.53 -11.37
CA ALA A 221 1.89 20.38 -10.13
C ALA A 221 3.32 20.88 -10.28
N ALA A 222 3.99 20.55 -11.38
CA ALA A 222 5.34 21.05 -11.68
C ALA A 222 5.40 22.58 -11.85
N ALA A 223 4.36 23.19 -12.44
CA ALA A 223 4.26 24.63 -12.65
C ALA A 223 3.97 25.40 -11.35
N LEU A 224 3.30 24.76 -10.38
CA LEU A 224 3.03 25.34 -9.05
C LEU A 224 4.22 25.17 -8.10
N LEU A 225 5.19 24.32 -8.42
CA LEU A 225 6.30 23.98 -7.55
C LEU A 225 7.33 25.13 -7.48
N PRO A 226 7.71 25.61 -6.28
CA PRO A 226 8.78 26.61 -6.12
C PRO A 226 10.09 26.21 -6.80
N ALA A 227 10.85 27.19 -7.27
CA ALA A 227 12.15 26.94 -7.92
C ALA A 227 13.24 26.54 -6.90
N ASP A 228 13.20 27.11 -5.70
CA ASP A 228 14.12 26.76 -4.61
C ASP A 228 13.81 25.34 -4.09
N PRO A 229 14.82 24.46 -3.95
CA PRO A 229 14.61 23.10 -3.49
C PRO A 229 13.98 23.01 -2.10
N GLY A 230 14.44 23.80 -1.13
CA GLY A 230 13.88 23.79 0.23
C GLY A 230 12.42 24.23 0.25
N ALA A 231 12.10 25.33 -0.45
CA ALA A 231 10.72 25.78 -0.61
C ALA A 231 9.86 24.76 -1.35
N SER A 232 10.39 24.02 -2.34
CA SER A 232 9.66 22.97 -3.06
C SER A 232 9.29 21.81 -2.17
N VAL A 233 10.18 21.38 -1.29
CA VAL A 233 9.93 20.32 -0.30
C VAL A 233 8.82 20.74 0.67
N ARG A 234 8.91 21.98 1.19
CA ARG A 234 7.90 22.55 2.10
C ARG A 234 6.54 22.68 1.41
N TRP A 235 6.52 23.12 0.14
CA TRP A 235 5.30 23.19 -0.67
C TRP A 235 4.62 21.83 -0.80
N ASN A 236 5.36 20.80 -1.23
CA ASN A 236 4.82 19.43 -1.35
C ASN A 236 4.23 18.95 -0.02
N ALA A 237 4.95 19.13 1.08
CA ALA A 237 4.50 18.73 2.41
C ALA A 237 3.26 19.52 2.87
N SER A 238 3.23 20.83 2.64
CA SER A 238 2.14 21.73 3.03
C SER A 238 0.85 21.42 2.27
N VAL A 239 0.94 21.24 0.95
CA VAL A 239 -0.23 20.90 0.10
C VAL A 239 -0.77 19.52 0.46
N MET A 240 0.11 18.55 0.70
CA MET A 240 -0.28 17.21 1.14
C MET A 240 -1.00 17.26 2.49
N GLU A 241 -0.45 18.00 3.47
CA GLU A 241 -1.04 18.16 4.80
C GLU A 241 -2.39 18.88 4.75
N LEU A 242 -2.48 19.97 3.97
CA LEU A 242 -3.75 20.67 3.74
C LEU A 242 -4.82 19.72 3.19
N GLY A 243 -4.45 18.91 2.21
CA GLY A 243 -5.33 17.90 1.64
C GLY A 243 -5.77 16.84 2.65
N ALA A 244 -4.87 16.44 3.54
CA ALA A 244 -5.15 15.40 4.54
C ALA A 244 -6.03 15.90 5.70
N THR A 245 -5.91 17.16 6.11
CA THR A 245 -6.50 17.67 7.36
C THR A 245 -7.63 18.69 7.16
N VAL A 246 -7.54 19.53 6.14
CA VAL A 246 -8.46 20.65 5.86
C VAL A 246 -9.24 20.41 4.57
N CYS A 247 -8.57 20.32 3.43
CA CYS A 247 -9.20 20.14 2.11
C CYS A 247 -9.57 18.67 1.86
N THR A 248 -10.33 18.06 2.77
CA THR A 248 -10.69 16.64 2.72
C THR A 248 -11.66 16.32 1.58
N ALA A 249 -11.76 15.03 1.22
CA ALA A 249 -12.54 14.61 0.04
C ALA A 249 -14.04 14.86 0.21
N ARG A 250 -14.62 14.56 1.38
CA ARG A 250 -16.07 14.58 1.62
C ARG A 250 -16.57 15.83 2.33
N ALA A 251 -15.82 16.31 3.32
CA ALA A 251 -16.23 17.43 4.16
C ALA A 251 -15.02 18.38 4.36
N PRO A 252 -14.70 19.21 3.36
CA PRO A 252 -13.59 20.15 3.50
C PRO A 252 -13.94 21.25 4.52
N LYS A 253 -12.94 21.60 5.32
CA LYS A 253 -13.04 22.64 6.37
C LYS A 253 -12.58 23.99 5.80
N CYS A 254 -13.31 24.51 4.80
CA CYS A 254 -12.91 25.70 4.05
C CYS A 254 -12.74 26.97 4.93
N GLY A 255 -13.45 27.04 6.07
CA GLY A 255 -13.26 28.13 7.04
C GLY A 255 -11.90 28.13 7.76
N GLN A 256 -11.15 27.03 7.70
CA GLN A 256 -9.80 26.88 8.27
C GLN A 256 -8.70 26.87 7.20
N CYS A 257 -9.07 27.05 5.92
CA CYS A 257 -8.12 26.97 4.81
C CYS A 257 -7.32 28.26 4.67
N PRO A 258 -5.98 28.23 4.71
CA PRO A 258 -5.12 29.43 4.62
C PRO A 258 -5.20 30.10 3.25
N VAL A 259 -5.58 29.36 2.21
CA VAL A 259 -5.66 29.84 0.82
C VAL A 259 -7.11 29.90 0.31
N ARG A 260 -8.05 30.08 1.22
CA ARG A 260 -9.49 30.12 0.91
C ARG A 260 -9.85 31.15 -0.14
N GLU A 261 -9.31 32.35 -0.01
CA GLU A 261 -9.64 33.50 -0.87
C GLU A 261 -9.17 33.31 -2.32
N SER A 262 -8.14 32.51 -2.53
CA SER A 262 -7.61 32.14 -3.86
C SER A 262 -8.22 30.86 -4.41
N CYS A 263 -9.22 30.25 -3.75
CA CYS A 263 -9.73 28.96 -4.14
C CYS A 263 -10.74 29.06 -5.30
N ALA A 264 -10.33 28.63 -6.49
CA ALA A 264 -11.18 28.66 -7.69
C ALA A 264 -12.47 27.83 -7.56
N TRP A 265 -12.47 26.74 -6.78
CA TRP A 265 -13.67 25.93 -6.55
C TRP A 265 -14.70 26.67 -5.70
N LEU A 266 -14.26 27.39 -4.66
CA LEU A 266 -15.15 28.26 -3.85
C LEU A 266 -15.66 29.45 -4.68
N ALA A 267 -14.76 30.10 -5.44
CA ALA A 267 -15.14 31.21 -6.33
C ALA A 267 -16.18 30.79 -7.39
N ALA A 268 -16.15 29.54 -7.81
CA ALA A 268 -17.13 28.95 -8.74
C ALA A 268 -18.44 28.51 -8.09
N GLY A 269 -18.64 28.76 -6.78
CA GLY A 269 -19.84 28.34 -6.06
C GLY A 269 -19.90 26.86 -5.70
N GLU A 270 -18.76 26.25 -5.48
CA GLU A 270 -18.63 24.85 -5.00
C GLU A 270 -19.31 23.82 -5.93
N PRO A 271 -19.03 23.81 -7.26
CA PRO A 271 -19.68 22.87 -8.15
C PRO A 271 -19.50 21.42 -7.68
N PRO A 272 -20.54 20.58 -7.79
CA PRO A 272 -20.48 19.19 -7.34
C PRO A 272 -19.47 18.39 -8.17
N PRO A 273 -18.98 17.25 -7.63
CA PRO A 273 -18.08 16.39 -8.38
C PRO A 273 -18.76 15.77 -9.60
N THR A 274 -18.04 15.63 -10.69
CA THR A 274 -18.52 15.01 -11.94
C THR A 274 -18.63 13.49 -11.86
N TYR A 275 -18.05 12.87 -10.84
CA TYR A 275 -18.12 11.44 -10.58
C TYR A 275 -18.07 11.15 -9.08
N THR A 276 -18.58 9.98 -8.69
CA THR A 276 -18.49 9.51 -7.29
C THR A 276 -17.48 8.36 -7.22
N PRO A 277 -16.42 8.48 -6.39
CA PRO A 277 -15.49 7.38 -6.18
C PRO A 277 -16.21 6.16 -5.59
N LYS A 278 -16.09 5.00 -6.26
CA LYS A 278 -16.66 3.75 -5.76
C LYS A 278 -15.74 3.15 -4.70
N GLY A 279 -16.30 2.90 -3.51
CA GLY A 279 -15.63 2.12 -2.47
C GLY A 279 -15.48 0.65 -2.92
N GLN A 280 -14.44 0.01 -2.42
CA GLN A 280 -14.26 -1.43 -2.66
C GLN A 280 -14.99 -2.22 -1.59
N ALA A 281 -15.82 -3.20 -1.99
CA ALA A 281 -16.45 -4.14 -1.07
C ALA A 281 -15.37 -4.93 -0.29
N TRP A 282 -15.68 -5.27 0.95
CA TRP A 282 -14.81 -6.06 1.82
C TRP A 282 -15.45 -7.40 2.20
N HIS A 283 -16.67 -7.35 2.69
CA HIS A 283 -17.37 -8.56 3.15
C HIS A 283 -17.69 -9.51 2.00
N GLY A 284 -17.43 -10.80 2.20
CA GLY A 284 -17.65 -11.85 1.21
C GLY A 284 -16.66 -11.87 0.03
N THR A 285 -15.62 -11.02 0.04
CA THR A 285 -14.65 -10.97 -1.06
C THR A 285 -13.46 -11.89 -0.84
N ASP A 286 -12.81 -12.31 -1.93
CA ASP A 286 -11.57 -13.09 -1.88
C ASP A 286 -10.46 -12.35 -1.09
N ARG A 287 -10.47 -11.01 -1.07
CA ARG A 287 -9.55 -10.22 -0.23
C ARG A 287 -9.75 -10.47 1.26
N GLN A 288 -10.99 -10.63 1.71
CA GLN A 288 -11.29 -10.94 3.11
C GLN A 288 -10.76 -12.32 3.47
N VAL A 289 -11.02 -13.32 2.62
CA VAL A 289 -10.55 -14.70 2.82
C VAL A 289 -9.02 -14.77 2.79
N ARG A 290 -8.37 -14.15 1.80
CA ARG A 290 -6.90 -14.05 1.72
C ARG A 290 -6.31 -13.40 2.98
N GLY A 291 -6.95 -12.35 3.49
CA GLY A 291 -6.54 -11.68 4.72
C GLY A 291 -6.63 -12.58 5.95
N ALA A 292 -7.67 -13.43 6.02
CA ALA A 292 -7.85 -14.39 7.11
C ALA A 292 -6.82 -15.53 7.04
N VAL A 293 -6.54 -16.07 5.85
CA VAL A 293 -5.48 -17.08 5.65
C VAL A 293 -4.12 -16.51 6.07
N LEU A 294 -3.78 -15.31 5.61
CA LEU A 294 -2.52 -14.65 6.01
C LEU A 294 -2.43 -14.41 7.52
N ALA A 295 -3.56 -14.14 8.19
CA ALA A 295 -3.56 -14.00 9.65
C ALA A 295 -3.18 -15.32 10.35
N VAL A 296 -3.55 -16.47 9.80
CA VAL A 296 -3.09 -17.79 10.28
C VAL A 296 -1.59 -17.95 10.05
N LEU A 297 -1.12 -17.72 8.82
CA LEU A 297 0.29 -17.91 8.45
C LEU A 297 1.25 -16.97 9.22
N ARG A 298 0.80 -15.77 9.59
CA ARG A 298 1.60 -14.82 10.39
C ARG A 298 1.85 -15.28 11.81
N ILE A 299 0.95 -16.05 12.38
CA ILE A 299 1.09 -16.58 13.76
C ILE A 299 1.79 -17.94 13.74
N ALA A 300 1.62 -18.71 12.67
CA ALA A 300 2.21 -20.02 12.53
C ALA A 300 3.75 -19.97 12.60
N GLN A 301 4.33 -20.84 13.40
CA GLN A 301 5.78 -21.06 13.46
C GLN A 301 6.19 -22.18 12.48
N ASP A 302 5.32 -23.17 12.29
CA ASP A 302 5.50 -24.29 11.40
C ASP A 302 4.56 -24.19 10.19
N PRO A 303 4.85 -24.91 9.08
CA PRO A 303 3.96 -24.98 7.95
C PRO A 303 2.57 -25.48 8.33
N VAL A 304 1.52 -24.79 7.91
CA VAL A 304 0.13 -25.11 8.21
C VAL A 304 -0.41 -26.09 7.21
N ALA A 305 -0.93 -27.23 7.66
CA ALA A 305 -1.54 -28.22 6.81
C ALA A 305 -2.75 -27.62 6.05
N PRO A 306 -2.85 -27.80 4.71
CA PRO A 306 -3.92 -27.20 3.90
C PRO A 306 -5.32 -27.53 4.37
N GLU A 307 -5.54 -28.73 4.92
CA GLU A 307 -6.83 -29.21 5.42
C GLU A 307 -7.40 -28.32 6.53
N LEU A 308 -6.53 -27.69 7.33
CA LEU A 308 -6.93 -26.78 8.41
C LEU A 308 -7.61 -25.50 7.91
N PHE A 309 -7.41 -25.12 6.65
CA PHE A 309 -8.14 -23.98 6.07
C PHE A 309 -9.58 -24.34 5.68
N TYR A 310 -9.86 -25.62 5.40
CA TYR A 310 -11.17 -26.11 4.96
C TYR A 310 -12.00 -26.73 6.09
N ARG A 311 -11.36 -27.32 7.10
CA ARG A 311 -12.01 -28.07 8.17
C ARG A 311 -11.57 -27.56 9.54
N ALA A 312 -12.52 -27.57 10.47
CA ALA A 312 -12.19 -27.16 11.83
C ALA A 312 -11.17 -28.13 12.45
N PRO A 313 -10.20 -27.62 13.25
CA PRO A 313 -9.17 -28.44 13.89
C PRO A 313 -9.74 -29.62 14.68
N ALA A 314 -10.87 -29.41 15.37
CA ALA A 314 -11.56 -30.47 16.13
C ALA A 314 -12.00 -31.65 15.25
N ASP A 315 -12.42 -31.41 14.00
CA ASP A 315 -12.83 -32.43 13.05
C ASP A 315 -11.66 -33.28 12.53
N LEU A 316 -10.43 -32.77 12.72
CA LEU A 316 -9.20 -33.42 12.30
C LEU A 316 -8.41 -34.01 13.47
N GLY A 317 -8.94 -33.93 14.72
CA GLY A 317 -8.24 -34.35 15.91
C GLY A 317 -6.95 -33.57 16.19
N PHE A 318 -6.88 -32.31 15.74
CA PHE A 318 -5.71 -31.46 15.81
C PHE A 318 -5.93 -30.36 16.85
N GLU A 319 -4.98 -30.20 17.78
CA GLU A 319 -4.93 -29.03 18.67
C GLU A 319 -4.04 -27.94 18.06
N PRO A 320 -4.60 -26.83 17.60
CA PRO A 320 -3.85 -25.81 16.90
C PRO A 320 -3.08 -24.93 17.91
N GLN A 321 -1.82 -25.25 18.13
CA GLN A 321 -0.95 -24.43 18.99
C GLN A 321 -0.78 -23.02 18.37
N GLY A 322 -1.24 -22.01 19.09
CA GLY A 322 -1.11 -20.60 18.70
C GLY A 322 -2.03 -20.12 17.56
N ILE A 323 -2.33 -20.94 16.58
CA ILE A 323 -3.12 -20.55 15.37
C ILE A 323 -4.63 -20.73 15.51
N GLY A 324 -5.14 -21.24 16.64
CA GLY A 324 -6.56 -21.55 16.84
C GLY A 324 -7.50 -20.36 16.66
N ILE A 325 -7.13 -19.18 17.20
CA ILE A 325 -7.94 -17.96 17.10
C ILE A 325 -8.07 -17.49 15.64
N PRO A 326 -6.98 -17.33 14.86
CA PRO A 326 -7.09 -16.94 13.45
C PRO A 326 -7.76 -18.00 12.58
N LEU A 327 -7.57 -19.31 12.82
CA LEU A 327 -8.31 -20.37 12.13
C LEU A 327 -9.81 -20.27 12.39
N ALA A 328 -10.23 -20.12 13.64
CA ALA A 328 -11.63 -19.93 13.97
C ALA A 328 -12.22 -18.67 13.33
N ALA A 329 -11.42 -17.59 13.18
CA ALA A 329 -11.83 -16.39 12.48
C ALA A 329 -12.01 -16.63 10.96
N LEU A 330 -11.13 -17.43 10.35
CA LEU A 330 -11.26 -17.85 8.95
C LEU A 330 -12.52 -18.67 8.73
N HIS A 331 -12.76 -19.70 9.56
CA HIS A 331 -13.92 -20.57 9.44
C HIS A 331 -15.25 -19.82 9.64
N ARG A 332 -15.28 -18.80 10.51
CA ARG A 332 -16.47 -17.94 10.67
C ARG A 332 -16.85 -17.15 9.42
N LEU A 333 -15.94 -17.00 8.45
CA LEU A 333 -16.29 -16.37 7.17
C LEU A 333 -17.21 -17.24 6.33
N ASN A 334 -17.29 -18.53 6.64
CA ASN A 334 -18.09 -19.54 5.91
C ASN A 334 -17.87 -19.43 4.38
N ALA A 335 -16.60 -19.28 3.99
CA ALA A 335 -16.22 -19.18 2.58
C ALA A 335 -16.42 -20.51 1.87
N ALA A 336 -16.97 -20.46 0.66
CA ALA A 336 -17.10 -21.65 -0.17
C ALA A 336 -15.72 -22.26 -0.48
N PRO A 337 -15.62 -23.60 -0.64
CA PRO A 337 -14.36 -24.27 -0.96
C PRO A 337 -13.63 -23.64 -2.15
N GLU A 338 -14.34 -23.32 -3.22
CA GLU A 338 -13.78 -22.71 -4.43
C GLU A 338 -13.23 -21.29 -4.17
N GLN A 339 -13.80 -20.57 -3.19
CA GLN A 339 -13.30 -19.27 -2.77
C GLN A 339 -12.01 -19.40 -1.96
N LEU A 340 -11.92 -20.40 -1.09
CA LEU A 340 -10.70 -20.73 -0.37
C LEU A 340 -9.58 -21.14 -1.33
N GLU A 341 -9.88 -22.00 -2.31
CA GLU A 341 -8.93 -22.41 -3.34
C GLU A 341 -8.36 -21.21 -4.11
N ARG A 342 -9.23 -20.31 -4.60
CA ARG A 342 -8.79 -19.08 -5.28
C ARG A 342 -7.95 -18.19 -4.35
N ALA A 343 -8.32 -18.10 -3.08
CA ALA A 343 -7.58 -17.32 -2.10
C ALA A 343 -6.17 -17.87 -1.86
N LEU A 344 -6.05 -19.20 -1.68
CA LEU A 344 -4.78 -19.90 -1.50
C LEU A 344 -3.91 -19.82 -2.75
N ALA A 345 -4.47 -20.14 -3.92
CA ALA A 345 -3.79 -20.02 -5.20
C ALA A 345 -3.27 -18.60 -5.44
N GLY A 346 -4.10 -17.60 -5.14
CA GLY A 346 -3.71 -16.19 -5.24
C GLY A 346 -2.60 -15.78 -4.26
N LEU A 347 -2.53 -16.37 -3.06
CA LEU A 347 -1.44 -16.10 -2.11
C LEU A 347 -0.12 -16.72 -2.59
N LEU A 348 -0.17 -17.95 -3.11
CA LEU A 348 0.99 -18.62 -3.71
C LEU A 348 1.47 -17.88 -4.95
N GLY A 349 0.57 -17.53 -5.88
CA GLY A 349 0.91 -16.79 -7.10
C GLY A 349 1.46 -15.38 -6.84
N ASP A 350 1.07 -14.74 -5.73
CA ASP A 350 1.60 -13.45 -5.31
C ASP A 350 2.91 -13.54 -4.50
N GLY A 351 3.41 -14.76 -4.20
CA GLY A 351 4.58 -15.00 -3.37
C GLY A 351 4.38 -14.66 -1.89
N LEU A 352 3.13 -14.55 -1.43
CA LEU A 352 2.79 -14.24 -0.04
C LEU A 352 2.73 -15.48 0.86
N ALA A 353 2.71 -16.65 0.25
CA ALA A 353 2.84 -17.94 0.87
C ALA A 353 3.64 -18.86 -0.05
N GLU A 354 4.23 -19.89 0.52
CA GLU A 354 4.89 -20.97 -0.20
C GLU A 354 4.52 -22.32 0.38
N LEU A 355 4.69 -23.37 -0.42
CA LEU A 355 4.54 -24.75 0.02
C LEU A 355 5.88 -25.26 0.56
N HIS A 356 5.86 -25.77 1.78
CA HIS A 356 7.02 -26.37 2.44
C HIS A 356 6.60 -27.59 3.26
N LEU A 357 7.26 -28.71 3.07
CA LEU A 357 7.00 -29.99 3.78
C LEU A 357 5.50 -30.38 3.81
N GLY A 358 4.77 -30.10 2.71
CA GLY A 358 3.36 -30.42 2.61
C GLY A 358 2.40 -29.43 3.29
N GLY A 359 2.90 -28.36 3.88
CA GLY A 359 2.11 -27.27 4.48
C GLY A 359 2.36 -25.92 3.81
N LEU A 360 1.51 -24.95 4.12
CA LEU A 360 1.68 -23.57 3.72
C LEU A 360 2.40 -22.78 4.81
N ARG A 361 3.36 -21.94 4.42
CA ARG A 361 4.04 -20.97 5.30
C ARG A 361 4.22 -19.63 4.60
N LEU A 362 4.66 -18.61 5.33
CA LEU A 362 5.18 -17.39 4.74
C LEU A 362 6.47 -17.68 3.97
N PRO A 363 6.84 -16.86 2.96
CA PRO A 363 8.03 -17.11 2.15
C PRO A 363 9.33 -17.05 2.96
N ALA A 364 10.30 -17.91 2.57
CA ALA A 364 11.62 -17.97 3.20
C ALA A 364 12.49 -16.77 2.80
#